data_9f1f89f265c1531df55026e1f9e17899
#
_entry.id   9f1f89f265c1531df55026e1f9e17899
#
_cell.length_a   1.000
_cell.length_b   1.000
_cell.length_c   1.000
_cell.angle_alpha   90.00
_cell.angle_beta   90.00
_cell.angle_gamma   90.00
#
_symmetry.space_group_name_H-M   'P 1'
#
loop_
_entity.id
_entity.type
_entity.pdbx_description
1 polymer ?
#
loop_
_entity_poly.entity_id
_entity_poly.type
_entity_poly.pdbx_seq_one_letter_code
_entity_poly.pdbx_strand_id
1 'polypeptide(L)'
;MRIHIQNPVDDPLFVFSSRMWDEAASRAPDVGTGHDVTVGDTDADFAAGISEAEALITDIGIVGAKFPCAAPRLKLLFITNAGLDRLAPFDWLPPGVALLNNAGVHARKAGEFAIMSILMLANRVPEMVTHQRAGHWQKLWGAVLGGRRVTVVGLGSLGGAAAEQAMRFGMRVTGVRATPRPNPHCAEVVTTAEIDRILPDTEFLVLACPLTEQTLGLMNRRRLALLPKGAGLVNIGRGALVDQDAVCDMLDNGHLSGAVLDVFTPEPIPEGHRLWTTRNLIISPHTAADDPATYNPQSLDLFLDNLRARKDGKPMPNLFDPARGY
;
A
#
# COMPACT_ATOMS: atom_id res chain seq x y z
N MET A 1 -28.43 8.93 8.09
CA MET A 1 -27.40 9.99 8.12
C MET A 1 -27.24 10.59 6.73
N ARG A 2 -26.72 11.82 6.62
CA ARG A 2 -26.34 12.42 5.33
C ARG A 2 -24.91 12.05 4.99
N ILE A 3 -24.71 11.45 3.82
CA ILE A 3 -23.42 11.01 3.31
C ILE A 3 -23.12 11.78 2.03
N HIS A 4 -21.97 12.44 1.98
CA HIS A 4 -21.49 13.05 0.75
C HIS A 4 -20.31 12.25 0.21
N ILE A 5 -20.35 11.93 -1.08
CA ILE A 5 -19.25 11.33 -1.83
C ILE A 5 -18.70 12.40 -2.74
N GLN A 6 -17.45 12.82 -2.53
CA GLN A 6 -16.78 13.79 -3.39
C GLN A 6 -15.72 13.10 -4.24
N ASN A 7 -15.91 13.12 -5.53
CA ASN A 7 -14.97 12.56 -6.50
C ASN A 7 -13.81 13.51 -6.80
N PRO A 8 -12.60 13.00 -7.06
CA PRO A 8 -11.51 13.78 -7.64
C PRO A 8 -11.81 14.13 -9.11
N VAL A 9 -11.22 15.23 -9.58
CA VAL A 9 -11.46 15.72 -10.95
C VAL A 9 -10.64 14.91 -11.97
N ASP A 10 -9.45 14.45 -11.61
CA ASP A 10 -8.43 13.98 -12.56
C ASP A 10 -8.07 12.47 -12.41
N ASP A 11 -8.75 11.71 -11.56
CA ASP A 11 -8.45 10.29 -11.37
C ASP A 11 -9.70 9.41 -11.54
N PRO A 12 -9.87 8.76 -12.71
CA PRO A 12 -11.03 7.94 -13.00
C PRO A 12 -11.15 6.69 -12.12
N LEU A 13 -10.07 6.26 -11.45
CA LEU A 13 -10.10 5.11 -10.55
C LEU A 13 -10.94 5.39 -9.30
N PHE A 14 -10.93 6.63 -8.82
CA PHE A 14 -11.62 7.03 -7.59
C PHE A 14 -12.98 7.68 -7.81
N VAL A 15 -13.57 7.51 -9.01
CA VAL A 15 -14.90 8.05 -9.33
C VAL A 15 -15.98 7.09 -8.87
N PHE A 16 -16.80 7.56 -7.93
CA PHE A 16 -17.97 6.86 -7.42
C PHE A 16 -19.25 7.42 -8.05
N SER A 17 -20.25 6.57 -8.20
CA SER A 17 -21.58 6.96 -8.67
C SER A 17 -22.66 6.58 -7.68
N SER A 18 -23.83 7.22 -7.75
CA SER A 18 -25.00 6.84 -6.94
C SER A 18 -25.39 5.38 -7.15
N ARG A 19 -25.25 4.87 -8.39
CA ARG A 19 -25.51 3.46 -8.69
C ARG A 19 -24.57 2.53 -7.91
N MET A 20 -23.27 2.84 -7.81
CA MET A 20 -22.32 2.05 -7.02
C MET A 20 -22.69 2.03 -5.54
N TRP A 21 -23.16 3.16 -5.01
CA TRP A 21 -23.71 3.20 -3.66
C TRP A 21 -24.92 2.29 -3.49
N ASP A 22 -25.91 2.37 -4.41
CA ASP A 22 -27.12 1.55 -4.35
C ASP A 22 -26.81 0.06 -4.41
N GLU A 23 -25.85 -0.33 -5.25
CA GLU A 23 -25.34 -1.71 -5.35
C GLU A 23 -24.66 -2.15 -4.03
N ALA A 24 -23.85 -1.30 -3.41
CA ALA A 24 -23.21 -1.60 -2.12
C ALA A 24 -24.26 -1.67 -1.00
N ALA A 25 -25.18 -0.72 -0.94
CA ALA A 25 -26.29 -0.70 0.02
C ALA A 25 -27.17 -1.95 -0.10
N SER A 26 -27.39 -2.46 -1.32
CA SER A 26 -28.17 -3.70 -1.53
C SER A 26 -27.46 -4.94 -0.99
N ARG A 27 -26.12 -4.97 -0.98
CA ARG A 27 -25.33 -6.05 -0.38
C ARG A 27 -25.31 -6.00 1.15
N ALA A 28 -25.52 -4.81 1.74
CA ALA A 28 -25.48 -4.57 3.19
C ALA A 28 -26.70 -3.76 3.65
N PRO A 29 -27.95 -4.26 3.48
CA PRO A 29 -29.18 -3.48 3.70
C PRO A 29 -29.38 -3.05 5.16
N ASP A 30 -28.77 -3.75 6.11
CA ASP A 30 -28.82 -3.46 7.55
C ASP A 30 -28.13 -2.13 7.92
N VAL A 31 -27.20 -1.66 7.10
CA VAL A 31 -26.42 -0.44 7.31
C VAL A 31 -26.30 0.46 6.08
N GLY A 32 -26.67 -0.01 4.89
CA GLY A 32 -26.58 0.74 3.63
C GLY A 32 -27.84 1.53 3.29
N THR A 33 -29.01 1.18 3.89
CA THR A 33 -30.29 1.82 3.59
C THR A 33 -30.63 2.94 4.58
N GLY A 34 -31.55 3.83 4.19
CA GLY A 34 -32.01 4.91 5.04
C GLY A 34 -31.04 6.07 5.19
N HIS A 35 -30.09 6.21 4.26
CA HIS A 35 -29.19 7.34 4.14
C HIS A 35 -29.61 8.29 3.03
N ASP A 36 -29.34 9.58 3.22
CA ASP A 36 -29.43 10.62 2.20
C ASP A 36 -28.02 10.78 1.61
N VAL A 37 -27.83 10.28 0.37
CA VAL A 37 -26.52 10.19 -0.26
C VAL A 37 -26.43 11.12 -1.46
N THR A 38 -25.42 11.97 -1.46
CA THR A 38 -25.11 12.87 -2.57
C THR A 38 -23.73 12.55 -3.14
N VAL A 39 -23.60 12.68 -4.46
CA VAL A 39 -22.33 12.50 -5.17
C VAL A 39 -22.02 13.81 -5.89
N GLY A 40 -20.79 14.30 -5.75
CA GLY A 40 -20.33 15.54 -6.34
C GLY A 40 -18.98 15.37 -7.05
N ASP A 41 -18.81 16.15 -8.12
CA ASP A 41 -17.61 16.14 -8.96
C ASP A 41 -16.94 17.52 -9.01
N THR A 42 -17.61 18.56 -8.49
CA THR A 42 -17.15 19.96 -8.57
C THR A 42 -16.91 20.57 -7.18
N ASP A 43 -16.19 21.69 -7.15
CA ASP A 43 -16.02 22.48 -5.93
C ASP A 43 -17.33 23.01 -5.34
N ALA A 44 -18.29 23.32 -6.21
CA ALA A 44 -19.63 23.75 -5.79
C ALA A 44 -20.38 22.59 -5.10
N ASP A 45 -20.28 21.37 -5.63
CA ASP A 45 -20.87 20.18 -5.03
C ASP A 45 -20.21 19.88 -3.68
N PHE A 46 -18.88 20.00 -3.58
CA PHE A 46 -18.18 19.85 -2.30
C PHE A 46 -18.69 20.84 -1.26
N ALA A 47 -18.77 22.13 -1.63
CA ALA A 47 -19.22 23.17 -0.70
C ALA A 47 -20.67 22.96 -0.22
N ALA A 48 -21.55 22.55 -1.13
CA ALA A 48 -22.93 22.20 -0.78
C ALA A 48 -23.01 20.94 0.10
N GLY A 49 -22.28 19.89 -0.30
CA GLY A 49 -22.30 18.59 0.38
C GLY A 49 -21.71 18.64 1.79
N ILE A 50 -20.52 19.24 1.96
CA ILE A 50 -19.82 19.24 3.24
C ILE A 50 -20.56 19.99 4.36
N SER A 51 -21.35 21.01 4.02
CA SER A 51 -22.11 21.81 4.97
C SER A 51 -23.15 20.98 5.73
N GLU A 52 -23.66 19.92 5.13
CA GLU A 52 -24.73 19.08 5.65
C GLU A 52 -24.29 17.65 5.97
N ALA A 53 -23.12 17.22 5.45
CA ALA A 53 -22.64 15.86 5.59
C ALA A 53 -22.34 15.47 7.04
N GLU A 54 -22.85 14.31 7.44
CA GLU A 54 -22.42 13.61 8.67
C GLU A 54 -21.28 12.63 8.39
N ALA A 55 -21.17 12.16 7.13
CA ALA A 55 -20.04 11.38 6.63
C ALA A 55 -19.59 11.90 5.26
N LEU A 56 -18.29 12.01 5.07
CA LEU A 56 -17.65 12.31 3.78
C LEU A 56 -16.84 11.12 3.32
N ILE A 57 -17.05 10.70 2.07
CA ILE A 57 -16.22 9.72 1.36
C ILE A 57 -15.50 10.49 0.27
N THR A 58 -14.17 10.45 0.27
CA THR A 58 -13.37 11.20 -0.71
C THR A 58 -11.94 10.66 -0.79
N ASP A 59 -11.12 11.23 -1.67
CA ASP A 59 -9.72 10.87 -1.82
C ASP A 59 -8.77 11.81 -1.07
N ILE A 60 -7.51 11.43 -1.02
CA ILE A 60 -6.44 12.18 -0.34
C ILE A 60 -6.19 13.56 -0.97
N GLY A 61 -6.36 13.68 -2.28
CA GLY A 61 -6.15 14.95 -3.02
C GLY A 61 -7.19 16.00 -2.64
N ILE A 62 -8.47 15.61 -2.56
CA ILE A 62 -9.56 16.49 -2.12
C ILE A 62 -9.34 16.93 -0.67
N VAL A 63 -8.95 16.00 0.22
CA VAL A 63 -8.65 16.38 1.62
C VAL A 63 -7.50 17.36 1.68
N GLY A 64 -6.38 17.09 1.00
CA GLY A 64 -5.22 17.98 0.96
C GLY A 64 -5.51 19.36 0.38
N ALA A 65 -6.46 19.47 -0.56
CA ALA A 65 -6.83 20.72 -1.19
C ALA A 65 -7.91 21.53 -0.42
N LYS A 66 -8.78 20.85 0.33
CA LYS A 66 -9.99 21.46 0.91
C LYS A 66 -9.97 21.60 2.42
N PHE A 67 -9.21 20.78 3.14
CA PHE A 67 -9.13 20.87 4.60
C PHE A 67 -7.92 21.68 5.07
N PRO A 68 -8.05 22.44 6.20
CA PRO A 68 -9.23 22.52 7.06
C PRO A 68 -10.37 23.32 6.43
N CYS A 69 -11.62 22.84 6.62
CA CYS A 69 -12.82 23.52 6.17
C CYS A 69 -13.94 23.45 7.22
N ALA A 70 -14.96 24.31 7.05
CA ALA A 70 -16.15 24.25 7.89
C ALA A 70 -16.99 23.02 7.55
N ALA A 71 -17.00 22.06 8.48
CA ALA A 71 -17.76 20.82 8.37
C ALA A 71 -18.57 20.56 9.66
N PRO A 72 -19.60 21.39 9.96
CA PRO A 72 -20.21 21.48 11.29
C PRO A 72 -20.93 20.21 11.75
N ARG A 73 -21.30 19.35 10.83
CA ARG A 73 -22.02 18.09 11.10
C ARG A 73 -21.18 16.84 10.92
N LEU A 74 -19.96 16.97 10.41
CA LEU A 74 -19.11 15.84 10.05
C LEU A 74 -18.76 15.02 11.31
N LYS A 75 -18.94 13.71 11.20
CA LYS A 75 -18.62 12.72 12.25
C LYS A 75 -17.67 11.65 11.75
N LEU A 76 -17.70 11.37 10.44
CA LEU A 76 -16.88 10.38 9.77
C LEU A 76 -16.24 10.98 8.52
N LEU A 77 -14.96 10.79 8.38
CA LEU A 77 -14.22 11.08 7.14
C LEU A 77 -13.57 9.77 6.67
N PHE A 78 -14.05 9.23 5.56
CA PHE A 78 -13.49 8.04 4.92
C PHE A 78 -12.66 8.47 3.71
N ILE A 79 -11.35 8.27 3.79
CA ILE A 79 -10.42 8.54 2.70
C ILE A 79 -10.20 7.24 1.94
N THR A 80 -10.49 7.25 0.65
CA THR A 80 -10.42 6.08 -0.21
C THR A 80 -8.98 5.65 -0.54
N ASN A 81 -7.98 6.22 0.11
CA ASN A 81 -6.58 5.81 0.07
C ASN A 81 -6.21 5.04 1.35
N ALA A 82 -5.35 4.03 1.22
CA ALA A 82 -4.90 3.25 2.38
C ALA A 82 -3.82 3.97 3.21
N GLY A 83 -2.84 4.60 2.55
CA GLY A 83 -1.78 5.37 3.19
C GLY A 83 -2.12 6.85 3.25
N LEU A 84 -2.10 7.43 4.44
CA LEU A 84 -2.44 8.84 4.68
C LEU A 84 -1.23 9.69 5.10
N ASP A 85 -0.03 9.17 4.97
CA ASP A 85 1.23 9.80 5.37
C ASP A 85 1.46 11.19 4.73
N ARG A 86 0.95 11.41 3.52
CA ARG A 86 1.01 12.71 2.81
C ARG A 86 0.14 13.81 3.44
N LEU A 87 -0.79 13.46 4.32
CA LEU A 87 -1.67 14.41 5.01
C LEU A 87 -1.14 14.83 6.39
N ALA A 88 -0.03 14.28 6.82
CA ALA A 88 0.61 14.69 8.08
C ALA A 88 1.18 16.13 7.99
N PRO A 89 1.10 16.92 9.10
CA PRO A 89 0.44 16.60 10.37
C PRO A 89 -1.08 16.66 10.25
N PHE A 90 -1.78 15.93 11.12
CA PHE A 90 -3.25 15.78 11.04
C PHE A 90 -4.01 16.85 11.85
N ASP A 91 -3.44 18.04 12.04
CA ASP A 91 -4.03 19.20 12.73
C ASP A 91 -5.19 19.84 11.95
N TRP A 92 -5.33 19.51 10.67
CA TRP A 92 -6.44 19.88 9.79
C TRP A 92 -7.74 19.13 10.10
N LEU A 93 -7.66 17.98 10.78
CA LEU A 93 -8.84 17.13 11.06
C LEU A 93 -9.73 17.79 12.12
N PRO A 94 -11.03 18.03 11.86
CA PRO A 94 -11.90 18.64 12.83
C PRO A 94 -12.03 17.78 14.10
N PRO A 95 -12.06 18.40 15.30
CA PRO A 95 -12.20 17.67 16.56
C PRO A 95 -13.44 16.78 16.58
N GLY A 96 -13.27 15.54 17.03
CA GLY A 96 -14.36 14.58 17.17
C GLY A 96 -14.77 13.87 15.87
N VAL A 97 -14.14 14.18 14.74
CA VAL A 97 -14.33 13.44 13.48
C VAL A 97 -13.48 12.18 13.52
N ALA A 98 -14.10 11.03 13.28
CA ALA A 98 -13.39 9.78 13.12
C ALA A 98 -12.83 9.69 11.69
N LEU A 99 -11.51 9.56 11.57
CA LEU A 99 -10.82 9.38 10.31
C LEU A 99 -10.71 7.89 9.99
N LEU A 100 -11.19 7.49 8.82
CA LEU A 100 -11.12 6.13 8.31
C LEU A 100 -10.28 6.11 7.03
N ASN A 101 -9.51 5.04 6.83
CA ASN A 101 -8.77 4.82 5.60
C ASN A 101 -9.25 3.57 4.84
N ASN A 102 -8.73 3.35 3.66
CA ASN A 102 -9.12 2.25 2.79
C ASN A 102 -8.20 1.00 2.93
N ALA A 103 -7.56 0.83 4.08
CA ALA A 103 -6.66 -0.31 4.31
C ALA A 103 -7.44 -1.64 4.25
N GLY A 104 -6.98 -2.57 3.42
CA GLY A 104 -7.61 -3.88 3.22
C GLY A 104 -8.08 -4.11 1.78
N VAL A 105 -8.63 -3.10 1.12
CA VAL A 105 -9.12 -3.19 -0.26
C VAL A 105 -8.01 -3.64 -1.23
N HIS A 106 -6.81 -3.16 -1.03
CA HIS A 106 -5.65 -3.48 -1.87
C HIS A 106 -4.99 -4.84 -1.59
N ALA A 107 -5.39 -5.56 -0.53
CA ALA A 107 -4.65 -6.71 -0.02
C ALA A 107 -4.45 -7.81 -1.07
N ARG A 108 -5.52 -8.21 -1.75
CA ARG A 108 -5.47 -9.30 -2.74
C ARG A 108 -4.53 -8.96 -3.89
N LYS A 109 -4.70 -7.79 -4.50
CA LYS A 109 -3.90 -7.37 -5.65
C LYS A 109 -2.43 -7.19 -5.27
N ALA A 110 -2.15 -6.60 -4.10
CA ALA A 110 -0.79 -6.46 -3.58
C ALA A 110 -0.12 -7.81 -3.33
N GLY A 111 -0.86 -8.80 -2.81
CA GLY A 111 -0.36 -10.17 -2.64
C GLY A 111 0.01 -10.82 -3.97
N GLU A 112 -0.85 -10.66 -5.00
CA GLU A 112 -0.58 -11.15 -6.36
C GLU A 112 0.63 -10.45 -6.99
N PHE A 113 0.76 -9.13 -6.82
CA PHE A 113 1.91 -8.38 -7.32
C PHE A 113 3.21 -8.77 -6.60
N ALA A 114 3.17 -8.95 -5.28
CA ALA A 114 4.34 -9.37 -4.51
C ALA A 114 4.85 -10.74 -4.95
N ILE A 115 3.97 -11.73 -5.11
CA ILE A 115 4.41 -13.07 -5.56
C ILE A 115 4.86 -13.05 -7.02
N MET A 116 4.21 -12.30 -7.91
CA MET A 116 4.69 -12.07 -9.27
C MET A 116 6.11 -11.51 -9.24
N SER A 117 6.37 -10.49 -8.42
CA SER A 117 7.68 -9.87 -8.29
C SER A 117 8.74 -10.86 -7.80
N ILE A 118 8.42 -11.67 -6.78
CA ILE A 118 9.31 -12.72 -6.28
C ILE A 118 9.59 -13.77 -7.37
N LEU A 119 8.57 -14.19 -8.15
CA LEU A 119 8.74 -15.12 -9.28
C LEU A 119 9.62 -14.51 -10.37
N MET A 120 9.46 -13.23 -10.69
CA MET A 120 10.33 -12.53 -11.64
C MET A 120 11.79 -12.53 -11.15
N LEU A 121 12.03 -12.25 -9.88
CA LEU A 121 13.36 -12.24 -9.27
C LEU A 121 13.98 -13.65 -9.25
N ALA A 122 13.22 -14.66 -8.84
CA ALA A 122 13.67 -16.05 -8.79
C ALA A 122 14.04 -16.59 -10.17
N ASN A 123 13.35 -16.13 -11.24
CA ASN A 123 13.60 -16.49 -12.63
C ASN A 123 14.53 -15.49 -13.35
N ARG A 124 15.13 -14.54 -12.63
CA ARG A 124 16.06 -13.54 -13.16
C ARG A 124 15.48 -12.69 -14.31
N VAL A 125 14.16 -12.47 -14.31
CA VAL A 125 13.48 -11.69 -15.35
C VAL A 125 14.04 -10.26 -15.48
N PRO A 126 14.32 -9.51 -14.39
CA PRO A 126 14.94 -8.17 -14.53
C PRO A 126 16.28 -8.20 -15.28
N GLU A 127 17.09 -9.23 -15.06
CA GLU A 127 18.37 -9.40 -15.76
C GLU A 127 18.15 -9.80 -17.22
N MET A 128 17.17 -10.66 -17.50
CA MET A 128 16.78 -10.99 -18.89
C MET A 128 16.35 -9.74 -19.65
N VAL A 129 15.57 -8.86 -19.02
CA VAL A 129 15.16 -7.58 -19.61
C VAL A 129 16.36 -6.67 -19.87
N THR A 130 17.34 -6.62 -18.97
CA THR A 130 18.60 -5.89 -19.16
C THR A 130 19.37 -6.41 -20.39
N HIS A 131 19.53 -7.73 -20.52
CA HIS A 131 20.18 -8.35 -21.66
C HIS A 131 19.40 -8.17 -22.96
N GLN A 132 18.08 -8.29 -22.90
CA GLN A 132 17.20 -8.05 -24.07
C GLN A 132 17.39 -6.64 -24.62
N ARG A 133 17.40 -5.62 -23.74
CA ARG A 133 17.61 -4.21 -24.15
C ARG A 133 19.00 -3.97 -24.74
N ALA A 134 20.00 -4.73 -24.29
CA ALA A 134 21.37 -4.69 -24.83
C ALA A 134 21.57 -5.56 -26.06
N GLY A 135 20.55 -6.28 -26.55
CA GLY A 135 20.67 -7.19 -27.69
C GLY A 135 21.51 -8.44 -27.40
N HIS A 136 21.67 -8.83 -26.14
CA HIS A 136 22.47 -9.96 -25.71
C HIS A 136 21.61 -11.22 -25.52
N TRP A 137 21.94 -12.30 -26.22
CA TRP A 137 21.39 -13.63 -25.97
C TRP A 137 22.21 -14.34 -24.90
N GLN A 138 21.74 -14.31 -23.64
CA GLN A 138 22.37 -14.99 -22.52
C GLN A 138 21.39 -15.96 -21.84
N LYS A 139 21.83 -17.20 -21.65
CA LYS A 139 21.05 -18.19 -20.89
C LYS A 139 21.18 -17.87 -19.39
N LEU A 140 20.07 -17.64 -18.73
CA LEU A 140 19.95 -17.41 -17.29
C LEU A 140 19.07 -18.49 -16.69
N TRP A 141 19.53 -19.09 -15.60
CA TRP A 141 18.80 -20.17 -14.94
C TRP A 141 18.07 -19.62 -13.72
N GLY A 142 16.76 -19.85 -13.67
CA GLY A 142 15.93 -19.58 -12.51
C GLY A 142 15.94 -20.71 -11.48
N ALA A 143 15.24 -20.50 -10.37
CA ALA A 143 15.06 -21.49 -9.32
C ALA A 143 13.60 -21.54 -8.85
N VAL A 144 13.18 -22.70 -8.36
CA VAL A 144 11.87 -22.86 -7.70
C VAL A 144 11.84 -22.09 -6.38
N LEU A 145 10.64 -21.66 -5.95
CA LEU A 145 10.47 -20.91 -4.69
C LEU A 145 10.39 -21.80 -3.45
N GLY A 146 9.95 -23.04 -3.60
CA GLY A 146 9.78 -23.96 -2.47
C GLY A 146 11.04 -24.08 -1.61
N GLY A 147 10.88 -23.87 -0.29
CA GLY A 147 11.96 -23.89 0.68
C GLY A 147 12.83 -22.64 0.77
N ARG A 148 12.71 -21.69 -0.18
CA ARG A 148 13.47 -20.44 -0.15
C ARG A 148 12.94 -19.47 0.91
N ARG A 149 13.80 -18.58 1.38
CA ARG A 149 13.51 -17.65 2.48
C ARG A 149 13.11 -16.28 1.98
N VAL A 150 11.97 -15.81 2.47
CA VAL A 150 11.48 -14.45 2.21
C VAL A 150 11.25 -13.73 3.53
N THR A 151 11.70 -12.48 3.61
CA THR A 151 11.36 -11.58 4.72
C THR A 151 10.36 -10.55 4.25
N VAL A 152 9.22 -10.45 4.95
CA VAL A 152 8.17 -9.46 4.69
C VAL A 152 8.17 -8.44 5.82
N VAL A 153 8.53 -7.20 5.48
CA VAL A 153 8.57 -6.07 6.42
C VAL A 153 7.24 -5.31 6.37
N GLY A 154 6.52 -5.35 7.49
CA GLY A 154 5.14 -4.89 7.58
C GLY A 154 4.15 -6.04 7.32
N LEU A 155 3.42 -6.45 8.35
CA LEU A 155 2.40 -7.51 8.28
C LEU A 155 0.98 -6.93 8.43
N GLY A 156 0.75 -5.76 7.82
CA GLY A 156 -0.57 -5.18 7.60
C GLY A 156 -1.32 -5.89 6.47
N SER A 157 -2.30 -5.25 5.86
CA SER A 157 -3.10 -5.83 4.76
C SER A 157 -2.24 -6.28 3.57
N LEU A 158 -1.35 -5.42 3.07
CA LEU A 158 -0.50 -5.73 1.92
C LEU A 158 0.54 -6.81 2.24
N GLY A 159 1.31 -6.61 3.29
CA GLY A 159 2.37 -7.56 3.65
C GLY A 159 1.83 -8.87 4.18
N GLY A 160 0.68 -8.88 4.85
CA GLY A 160 -0.02 -10.11 5.24
C GLY A 160 -0.43 -10.94 4.01
N ALA A 161 -0.97 -10.30 2.99
CA ALA A 161 -1.30 -10.96 1.73
C ALA A 161 -0.04 -11.45 0.98
N ALA A 162 1.04 -10.65 0.96
CA ALA A 162 2.32 -11.07 0.40
C ALA A 162 2.88 -12.31 1.12
N ALA A 163 2.82 -12.33 2.46
CA ALA A 163 3.24 -13.48 3.26
C ALA A 163 2.41 -14.73 2.98
N GLU A 164 1.09 -14.58 2.86
CA GLU A 164 0.17 -15.66 2.49
C GLU A 164 0.54 -16.27 1.14
N GLN A 165 0.70 -15.44 0.11
CA GLN A 165 1.07 -15.93 -1.23
C GLN A 165 2.44 -16.61 -1.22
N ALA A 166 3.44 -16.03 -0.56
CA ALA A 166 4.76 -16.65 -0.44
C ALA A 166 4.70 -18.03 0.23
N MET A 167 3.91 -18.16 1.31
CA MET A 167 3.67 -19.44 1.99
C MET A 167 3.00 -20.45 1.06
N ARG A 168 2.01 -20.03 0.25
CA ARG A 168 1.33 -20.92 -0.73
C ARG A 168 2.29 -21.47 -1.79
N PHE A 169 3.36 -20.73 -2.12
CA PHE A 169 4.44 -21.20 -3.00
C PHE A 169 5.52 -22.00 -2.24
N GLY A 170 5.27 -22.39 -1.00
CA GLY A 170 6.16 -23.21 -0.20
C GLY A 170 7.40 -22.49 0.32
N MET A 171 7.42 -21.14 0.33
CA MET A 171 8.53 -20.38 0.88
C MET A 171 8.51 -20.38 2.41
N ARG A 172 9.68 -20.23 3.02
CA ARG A 172 9.80 -19.96 4.45
C ARG A 172 9.74 -18.45 4.69
N VAL A 173 8.63 -18.01 5.29
CA VAL A 173 8.34 -16.60 5.50
C VAL A 173 8.77 -16.16 6.89
N THR A 174 9.58 -15.11 6.99
CA THR A 174 9.85 -14.34 8.21
C THR A 174 9.15 -13.00 8.11
N GLY A 175 8.32 -12.67 9.09
CA GLY A 175 7.61 -11.41 9.16
C GLY A 175 8.30 -10.40 10.08
N VAL A 176 8.28 -9.12 9.72
CA VAL A 176 8.78 -8.02 10.57
C VAL A 176 7.65 -7.04 10.84
N ARG A 177 7.44 -6.67 12.11
CA ARG A 177 6.43 -5.69 12.52
C ARG A 177 6.81 -4.99 13.83
N ALA A 178 6.26 -3.80 14.07
CA ALA A 178 6.57 -3.00 15.27
C ALA A 178 6.22 -3.74 16.58
N THR A 179 5.04 -4.35 16.64
CA THR A 179 4.61 -5.13 17.80
C THR A 179 4.58 -6.61 17.43
N PRO A 180 5.45 -7.47 17.99
CA PRO A 180 5.52 -8.87 17.63
C PRO A 180 4.23 -9.60 18.09
N ARG A 181 3.59 -10.26 17.15
CA ARG A 181 2.48 -11.19 17.38
C ARG A 181 2.49 -12.23 16.27
N PRO A 182 2.12 -13.47 16.56
CA PRO A 182 2.09 -14.53 15.55
C PRO A 182 1.28 -14.13 14.32
N ASN A 183 1.71 -14.62 13.17
CA ASN A 183 0.97 -14.52 11.91
C ASN A 183 0.91 -15.93 11.30
N PRO A 184 -0.26 -16.42 10.87
CA PRO A 184 -0.44 -17.80 10.41
C PRO A 184 0.36 -18.12 9.13
N HIS A 185 0.82 -17.10 8.40
CA HIS A 185 1.57 -17.24 7.17
C HIS A 185 3.08 -17.10 7.36
N CYS A 186 3.54 -16.86 8.58
CA CYS A 186 4.96 -16.69 8.90
C CYS A 186 5.47 -17.81 9.80
N ALA A 187 6.64 -18.36 9.49
CA ALA A 187 7.35 -19.31 10.36
C ALA A 187 7.92 -18.62 11.61
N GLU A 188 8.28 -17.33 11.47
CA GLU A 188 8.79 -16.48 12.54
C GLU A 188 8.28 -15.05 12.34
N VAL A 189 8.02 -14.36 13.44
CA VAL A 189 7.72 -12.91 13.44
C VAL A 189 8.64 -12.23 14.42
N VAL A 190 9.38 -11.20 13.92
CA VAL A 190 10.35 -10.44 14.70
C VAL A 190 9.98 -8.96 14.74
N THR A 191 10.62 -8.21 15.62
CA THR A 191 10.49 -6.76 15.68
C THR A 191 11.38 -6.06 14.66
N THR A 192 11.08 -4.78 14.37
CA THR A 192 11.94 -3.95 13.52
C THR A 192 13.36 -3.79 14.10
N ALA A 193 13.52 -3.85 15.42
CA ALA A 193 14.83 -3.79 16.07
C ALA A 193 15.70 -5.03 15.79
N GLU A 194 15.09 -6.16 15.50
CA GLU A 194 15.77 -7.42 15.22
C GLU A 194 16.06 -7.65 13.74
N ILE A 195 15.72 -6.69 12.88
CA ILE A 195 15.82 -6.85 11.42
C ILE A 195 17.25 -7.22 10.98
N ASP A 196 18.26 -6.62 11.58
CA ASP A 196 19.67 -6.85 11.22
C ASP A 196 20.07 -8.33 11.42
N ARG A 197 19.46 -9.04 12.37
CA ARG A 197 19.71 -10.45 12.66
C ARG A 197 19.25 -11.38 11.54
N ILE A 198 18.15 -11.03 10.87
CA ILE A 198 17.50 -11.90 9.89
C ILE A 198 17.90 -11.59 8.45
N LEU A 199 18.41 -10.38 8.18
CA LEU A 199 18.81 -9.97 6.82
C LEU A 199 19.86 -10.90 6.17
N PRO A 200 20.89 -11.44 6.87
CA PRO A 200 21.86 -12.35 6.26
C PRO A 200 21.27 -13.64 5.71
N ASP A 201 20.10 -14.04 6.19
CA ASP A 201 19.38 -15.22 5.75
C ASP A 201 18.24 -14.92 4.76
N THR A 202 18.03 -13.67 4.38
CA THR A 202 16.91 -13.20 3.54
C THR A 202 17.27 -13.28 2.06
N GLU A 203 16.70 -14.24 1.33
CA GLU A 203 16.91 -14.37 -0.13
C GLU A 203 16.01 -13.43 -0.94
N PHE A 204 14.82 -13.13 -0.42
CA PHE A 204 13.92 -12.12 -0.96
C PHE A 204 13.44 -11.21 0.15
N LEU A 205 13.53 -9.91 -0.07
CA LEU A 205 13.03 -8.90 0.86
C LEU A 205 11.82 -8.20 0.24
N VAL A 206 10.68 -8.23 0.94
CA VAL A 206 9.47 -7.50 0.55
C VAL A 206 9.19 -6.42 1.58
N LEU A 207 9.12 -5.17 1.13
CA LEU A 207 8.79 -4.01 1.95
C LEU A 207 7.33 -3.63 1.70
N ALA A 208 6.51 -3.69 2.76
CA ALA A 208 5.06 -3.42 2.74
C ALA A 208 4.60 -2.70 4.01
N CYS A 209 5.52 -2.05 4.74
CA CYS A 209 5.21 -1.29 5.94
C CYS A 209 4.87 0.18 5.60
N PRO A 210 4.14 0.88 6.48
CA PRO A 210 3.91 2.32 6.34
C PRO A 210 5.22 3.10 6.54
N LEU A 211 5.25 4.32 5.99
CA LEU A 211 6.32 5.27 6.25
C LEU A 211 6.04 5.99 7.58
N THR A 212 6.96 5.88 8.51
CA THR A 212 6.97 6.54 9.81
C THR A 212 8.39 7.00 10.11
N GLU A 213 8.59 7.79 11.16
CA GLU A 213 9.95 8.16 11.60
C GLU A 213 10.84 6.94 11.84
N GLN A 214 10.28 5.82 12.29
CA GLN A 214 11.01 4.59 12.58
C GLN A 214 11.32 3.76 11.32
N THR A 215 10.58 3.95 10.24
CA THR A 215 10.75 3.21 8.99
C THR A 215 11.36 4.03 7.87
N LEU A 216 11.51 5.34 8.04
CA LEU A 216 12.24 6.20 7.12
C LEU A 216 13.69 5.71 6.96
N GLY A 217 14.09 5.42 5.73
CA GLY A 217 15.42 4.88 5.43
C GLY A 217 15.72 3.54 6.13
N LEU A 218 14.67 2.78 6.46
CA LEU A 218 14.81 1.49 7.14
C LEU A 218 15.84 0.59 6.46
N MET A 219 15.78 0.50 5.13
CA MET A 219 16.74 -0.23 4.31
C MET A 219 17.79 0.73 3.72
N ASN A 220 18.65 1.25 4.58
CA ASN A 220 19.80 2.04 4.18
C ASN A 220 20.92 1.14 3.58
N ARG A 221 21.97 1.76 3.05
CA ARG A 221 23.12 1.06 2.43
C ARG A 221 23.71 -0.05 3.33
N ARG A 222 23.84 0.22 4.64
CA ARG A 222 24.40 -0.76 5.58
C ARG A 222 23.51 -2.02 5.68
N ARG A 223 22.20 -1.84 5.80
CA ARG A 223 21.25 -2.97 5.90
C ARG A 223 21.10 -3.72 4.58
N LEU A 224 21.09 -3.01 3.46
CA LEU A 224 21.10 -3.64 2.14
C LEU A 224 22.35 -4.53 1.96
N ALA A 225 23.49 -4.11 2.49
CA ALA A 225 24.73 -4.91 2.45
C ALA A 225 24.71 -6.16 3.35
N LEU A 226 23.79 -6.25 4.33
CA LEU A 226 23.59 -7.45 5.14
C LEU A 226 22.85 -8.56 4.39
N LEU A 227 22.12 -8.22 3.33
CA LEU A 227 21.46 -9.23 2.50
C LEU A 227 22.52 -10.13 1.83
N PRO A 228 22.22 -11.42 1.64
CA PRO A 228 23.17 -12.29 0.94
C PRO A 228 23.33 -11.84 -0.52
N LYS A 229 24.53 -12.09 -1.07
CA LYS A 229 24.78 -11.83 -2.49
C LYS A 229 23.75 -12.59 -3.34
N GLY A 230 23.11 -11.88 -4.27
CA GLY A 230 22.08 -12.43 -5.13
C GLY A 230 20.67 -12.33 -4.55
N ALA A 231 20.49 -11.65 -3.42
CA ALA A 231 19.15 -11.36 -2.89
C ALA A 231 18.31 -10.52 -3.86
N GLY A 232 17.00 -10.71 -3.81
CA GLY A 232 16.01 -9.92 -4.54
C GLY A 232 15.28 -8.94 -3.63
N LEU A 233 14.96 -7.74 -4.14
CA LEU A 233 14.24 -6.70 -3.41
C LEU A 233 12.90 -6.39 -4.08
N VAL A 234 11.83 -6.32 -3.29
CA VAL A 234 10.50 -5.83 -3.70
C VAL A 234 10.08 -4.71 -2.76
N ASN A 235 9.65 -3.57 -3.29
CA ASN A 235 9.09 -2.49 -2.48
C ASN A 235 7.71 -2.09 -3.02
N ILE A 236 6.67 -2.40 -2.23
CA ILE A 236 5.26 -2.05 -2.45
C ILE A 236 4.71 -1.19 -1.31
N GLY A 237 5.58 -0.69 -0.44
CA GLY A 237 5.21 0.16 0.69
C GLY A 237 5.33 1.65 0.36
N ARG A 238 6.52 2.22 0.58
CA ARG A 238 6.86 3.63 0.26
C ARG A 238 8.29 3.74 -0.23
N GLY A 239 8.54 4.68 -1.15
CA GLY A 239 9.89 4.90 -1.71
C GLY A 239 10.93 5.19 -0.64
N ALA A 240 10.61 6.04 0.32
CA ALA A 240 11.51 6.46 1.39
C ALA A 240 11.84 5.36 2.44
N LEU A 241 11.31 4.15 2.29
CA LEU A 241 11.74 3.00 3.09
C LEU A 241 13.16 2.54 2.74
N VAL A 242 13.61 2.84 1.52
CA VAL A 242 14.92 2.42 1.01
C VAL A 242 15.79 3.60 0.61
N ASP A 243 17.10 3.45 0.75
CA ASP A 243 18.10 4.28 0.08
C ASP A 243 18.15 3.86 -1.41
N GLN A 244 17.46 4.62 -2.28
CA GLN A 244 17.32 4.31 -3.70
C GLN A 244 18.65 4.30 -4.43
N ASP A 245 19.58 5.20 -4.07
CA ASP A 245 20.92 5.23 -4.65
C ASP A 245 21.73 4.01 -4.25
N ALA A 246 21.62 3.58 -2.99
CA ALA A 246 22.26 2.35 -2.55
C ALA A 246 21.69 1.12 -3.27
N VAL A 247 20.38 1.07 -3.54
CA VAL A 247 19.77 -0.01 -4.35
C VAL A 247 20.36 -0.04 -5.75
N CYS A 248 20.46 1.12 -6.43
CA CYS A 248 21.06 1.21 -7.75
C CYS A 248 22.52 0.71 -7.74
N ASP A 249 23.33 1.16 -6.79
CA ASP A 249 24.73 0.73 -6.66
C ASP A 249 24.85 -0.77 -6.44
N MET A 250 23.98 -1.37 -5.64
CA MET A 250 23.98 -2.82 -5.36
C MET A 250 23.46 -3.66 -6.51
N LEU A 251 22.61 -3.12 -7.36
CA LEU A 251 22.25 -3.74 -8.63
C LEU A 251 23.42 -3.67 -9.64
N ASP A 252 24.06 -2.51 -9.73
CA ASP A 252 25.16 -2.28 -10.66
C ASP A 252 26.38 -3.15 -10.33
N ASN A 253 26.71 -3.34 -9.05
CA ASN A 253 27.83 -4.19 -8.61
C ASN A 253 27.46 -5.68 -8.46
N GLY A 254 26.19 -6.05 -8.67
CA GLY A 254 25.70 -7.44 -8.62
C GLY A 254 25.61 -8.02 -7.21
N HIS A 255 25.53 -7.19 -6.16
CA HIS A 255 25.21 -7.64 -4.80
C HIS A 255 23.74 -8.07 -4.72
N LEU A 256 22.80 -7.24 -5.24
CA LEU A 256 21.42 -7.63 -5.50
C LEU A 256 21.31 -8.24 -6.90
N SER A 257 20.56 -9.35 -7.02
CA SER A 257 20.29 -9.98 -8.31
C SER A 257 19.28 -9.19 -9.15
N GLY A 258 18.37 -8.49 -8.50
CA GLY A 258 17.34 -7.68 -9.13
C GLY A 258 16.46 -6.99 -8.09
N ALA A 259 15.70 -6.01 -8.54
CA ALA A 259 14.69 -5.34 -7.74
C ALA A 259 13.40 -5.09 -8.56
N VAL A 260 12.27 -5.11 -7.87
CA VAL A 260 10.96 -4.67 -8.37
C VAL A 260 10.44 -3.61 -7.43
N LEU A 261 10.38 -2.37 -7.90
CA LEU A 261 9.98 -1.21 -7.10
C LEU A 261 8.72 -0.60 -7.70
N ASP A 262 7.70 -0.44 -6.87
CA ASP A 262 6.43 0.20 -7.23
C ASP A 262 6.33 1.63 -6.71
N VAL A 263 7.18 2.00 -5.76
CA VAL A 263 7.13 3.27 -5.04
C VAL A 263 8.49 3.94 -4.97
N PHE A 264 8.51 5.29 -5.00
CA PHE A 264 9.72 6.09 -5.16
C PHE A 264 9.69 7.37 -4.30
N THR A 265 10.83 8.04 -4.26
CA THR A 265 10.95 9.38 -3.66
C THR A 265 11.96 10.19 -4.49
N PRO A 266 11.49 11.27 -5.18
CA PRO A 266 10.08 11.71 -5.29
C PRO A 266 9.26 10.85 -6.25
N GLU A 267 7.93 11.02 -6.18
CA GLU A 267 6.96 10.53 -7.16
C GLU A 267 6.24 11.72 -7.82
N PRO A 268 6.18 11.75 -9.16
CA PRO A 268 6.81 10.86 -10.14
C PRO A 268 8.34 10.90 -10.11
N ILE A 269 8.99 9.81 -10.58
CA ILE A 269 10.44 9.79 -10.75
C ILE A 269 10.83 10.86 -11.78
N PRO A 270 11.78 11.77 -11.47
CA PRO A 270 12.21 12.80 -12.40
C PRO A 270 12.75 12.24 -13.71
N GLU A 271 12.53 12.97 -14.80
CA GLU A 271 13.14 12.66 -16.10
C GLU A 271 14.67 12.63 -15.98
N GLY A 272 15.31 11.66 -16.61
CA GLY A 272 16.77 11.47 -16.53
C GLY A 272 17.31 10.89 -15.22
N HIS A 273 16.44 10.57 -14.24
CA HIS A 273 16.90 9.95 -13.00
C HIS A 273 17.53 8.57 -13.26
N ARG A 274 18.60 8.22 -12.52
CA ARG A 274 19.35 6.96 -12.71
C ARG A 274 18.49 5.69 -12.59
N LEU A 275 17.43 5.71 -11.82
CA LEU A 275 16.49 4.59 -11.70
C LEU A 275 15.99 4.09 -13.06
N TRP A 276 15.74 4.99 -14.03
CA TRP A 276 15.26 4.61 -15.36
C TRP A 276 16.23 3.73 -16.15
N THR A 277 17.53 3.84 -15.87
CA THR A 277 18.60 3.14 -16.61
C THR A 277 19.34 2.11 -15.77
N THR A 278 19.04 2.00 -14.46
CA THR A 278 19.65 1.01 -13.58
C THR A 278 19.34 -0.41 -14.06
N ARG A 279 20.38 -1.22 -14.20
CA ARG A 279 20.25 -2.61 -14.64
C ARG A 279 19.47 -3.44 -13.63
N ASN A 280 18.79 -4.48 -14.10
CA ASN A 280 18.08 -5.46 -13.28
C ASN A 280 17.02 -4.86 -12.37
N LEU A 281 16.52 -3.67 -12.70
CA LEU A 281 15.43 -2.97 -12.01
C LEU A 281 14.16 -3.01 -12.86
N ILE A 282 13.06 -3.43 -12.26
CA ILE A 282 11.71 -3.27 -12.81
C ILE A 282 11.01 -2.17 -12.02
N ILE A 283 10.47 -1.20 -12.74
CA ILE A 283 9.71 -0.08 -12.21
C ILE A 283 8.22 -0.29 -12.52
N SER A 284 7.37 -0.14 -11.52
CA SER A 284 5.93 -0.01 -11.64
C SER A 284 5.53 1.37 -11.08
N PRO A 285 4.58 2.09 -11.72
CA PRO A 285 4.30 3.49 -11.38
C PRO A 285 3.23 3.62 -10.27
N HIS A 286 3.49 3.02 -9.10
CA HIS A 286 2.63 3.04 -7.91
C HIS A 286 1.23 2.45 -8.18
N THR A 287 1.18 1.29 -8.85
CA THR A 287 -0.05 0.61 -9.27
C THR A 287 -0.11 -0.87 -8.83
N ALA A 288 0.85 -1.29 -8.00
CA ALA A 288 0.96 -2.69 -7.55
C ALA A 288 -0.29 -3.23 -6.86
N ALA A 289 -1.05 -2.35 -6.22
CA ALA A 289 -2.15 -2.72 -5.36
C ALA A 289 -3.53 -2.32 -5.92
N ASP A 290 -3.60 -1.61 -7.04
CA ASP A 290 -4.84 -1.10 -7.60
C ASP A 290 -5.47 -2.09 -8.60
N ASP A 291 -6.76 -2.31 -8.45
CA ASP A 291 -7.60 -3.06 -9.39
C ASP A 291 -8.85 -2.23 -9.71
N PRO A 292 -8.87 -1.55 -10.88
CA PRO A 292 -9.98 -0.67 -11.27
C PRO A 292 -11.36 -1.34 -11.25
N ALA A 293 -11.42 -2.66 -11.46
CA ALA A 293 -12.68 -3.39 -11.50
C ALA A 293 -13.31 -3.58 -10.12
N THR A 294 -12.49 -3.67 -9.07
CA THR A 294 -12.98 -4.04 -7.73
C THR A 294 -12.79 -2.95 -6.68
N TYR A 295 -11.97 -1.94 -6.96
CA TYR A 295 -11.58 -0.91 -6.00
C TYR A 295 -12.77 -0.16 -5.38
N ASN A 296 -13.59 0.50 -6.22
CA ASN A 296 -14.71 1.30 -5.74
C ASN A 296 -15.79 0.47 -5.05
N PRO A 297 -16.24 -0.68 -5.61
CA PRO A 297 -17.17 -1.56 -4.90
C PRO A 297 -16.67 -2.00 -3.52
N GLN A 298 -15.40 -2.44 -3.43
CA GLN A 298 -14.82 -2.88 -2.16
C GLN A 298 -14.62 -1.73 -1.17
N SER A 299 -14.32 -0.52 -1.65
CA SER A 299 -14.21 0.67 -0.80
C SER A 299 -15.55 1.02 -0.15
N LEU A 300 -16.65 0.94 -0.89
CA LEU A 300 -17.99 1.17 -0.35
C LEU A 300 -18.41 0.04 0.61
N ASP A 301 -18.10 -1.21 0.29
CA ASP A 301 -18.37 -2.35 1.20
C ASP A 301 -17.59 -2.16 2.52
N LEU A 302 -16.32 -1.75 2.44
CA LEU A 302 -15.50 -1.47 3.62
C LEU A 302 -16.04 -0.30 4.45
N PHE A 303 -16.52 0.77 3.79
CA PHE A 303 -17.17 1.87 4.49
C PHE A 303 -18.42 1.38 5.24
N LEU A 304 -19.25 0.55 4.61
CA LEU A 304 -20.46 -0.03 5.23
C LEU A 304 -20.11 -0.97 6.39
N ASP A 305 -19.00 -1.71 6.33
CA ASP A 305 -18.50 -2.52 7.45
C ASP A 305 -18.09 -1.65 8.65
N ASN A 306 -17.48 -0.49 8.40
CA ASN A 306 -17.20 0.49 9.44
C ASN A 306 -18.49 1.08 10.04
N LEU A 307 -19.49 1.37 9.23
CA LEU A 307 -20.79 1.80 9.73
C LEU A 307 -21.46 0.72 10.58
N ARG A 308 -21.37 -0.55 10.17
CA ARG A 308 -21.89 -1.70 10.95
C ARG A 308 -21.21 -1.80 12.30
N ALA A 309 -19.87 -1.75 12.31
CA ALA A 309 -19.10 -1.78 13.56
C ALA A 309 -19.51 -0.64 14.49
N ARG A 310 -19.65 0.59 13.96
CA ARG A 310 -20.10 1.75 14.72
C ARG A 310 -21.51 1.57 15.28
N LYS A 311 -22.44 1.06 14.47
CA LYS A 311 -23.84 0.78 14.89
C LYS A 311 -23.89 -0.24 16.03
N ASP A 312 -23.02 -1.26 15.97
CA ASP A 312 -22.90 -2.32 16.97
C ASP A 312 -22.11 -1.89 18.22
N GLY A 313 -21.60 -0.67 18.29
CA GLY A 313 -20.73 -0.20 19.36
C GLY A 313 -19.36 -0.89 19.41
N LYS A 314 -18.95 -1.49 18.28
CA LYS A 314 -17.62 -2.13 18.12
C LYS A 314 -16.60 -1.17 17.55
N PRO A 315 -15.29 -1.41 17.76
CA PRO A 315 -14.25 -0.64 17.09
C PRO A 315 -14.39 -0.74 15.56
N MET A 316 -14.33 0.41 14.89
CA MET A 316 -14.33 0.47 13.42
C MET A 316 -13.00 -0.12 12.90
N PRO A 317 -13.03 -1.08 11.96
CA PRO A 317 -11.83 -1.79 11.53
C PRO A 317 -10.78 -0.89 10.85
N ASN A 318 -11.22 0.21 10.24
CA ASN A 318 -10.37 1.13 9.50
C ASN A 318 -10.15 2.48 10.20
N LEU A 319 -10.42 2.54 11.51
CA LEU A 319 -10.15 3.74 12.27
C LEU A 319 -8.64 4.02 12.26
N PHE A 320 -8.28 5.15 11.65
CA PHE A 320 -6.91 5.62 11.55
C PHE A 320 -6.50 6.35 12.84
N ASP A 321 -5.32 6.03 13.34
CA ASP A 321 -4.73 6.72 14.49
C ASP A 321 -3.69 7.76 14.02
N PRO A 322 -4.04 9.07 14.04
CA PRO A 322 -3.12 10.12 13.60
C PRO A 322 -1.80 10.17 14.38
N ALA A 323 -1.79 9.74 15.65
CA ALA A 323 -0.58 9.73 16.47
C ALA A 323 0.39 8.61 16.06
N ARG A 324 -0.12 7.54 15.48
CA ARG A 324 0.70 6.42 14.98
C ARG A 324 1.02 6.52 13.49
N GLY A 325 0.22 7.28 12.74
CA GLY A 325 0.35 7.40 11.29
C GLY A 325 -0.18 6.19 10.50
N TYR A 326 -0.97 5.32 11.16
CA TYR A 326 -1.59 4.14 10.51
C TYR A 326 -2.77 3.59 11.29
#